data_2b5491795afe4acceb277a9179d0f64c
#
_entry.id   2b5491795afe4acceb277a9179d0f64c
#
_cell.length_a   1.000
_cell.length_b   1.000
_cell.length_c   1.000
_cell.angle_alpha   90.00
_cell.angle_beta   90.00
_cell.angle_gamma   90.00
#
_symmetry.space_group_name_H-M   'P 1'
#
loop_
_entity.id
_entity.type
_entity.pdbx_description
1 polymer ?
#
loop_
_entity_poly.entity_id
_entity_poly.type
_entity_poly.pdbx_seq_one_letter_code
_entity_poly.pdbx_strand_id
1 'polypeptide(L)'
;MGGVSPVSEPANLYEAVGGEPTFRRIVGRFYEEVARDEILRPLYPEEDLGPAEERFRLFLMQYWGGPHTYSDQRGHPRLRMRHAPFKIGPIERDAWLRCIRIAVDEENLDEPYRQQLWAYLEMAAHSMMNSFV
;
A
#
# COMPACT_ATOMS: atom_id res chain seq x y z
N MET A 1 26.87 -15.21 -26.18
CA MET A 1 26.61 -14.94 -25.86
C MET A 1 26.08 -14.76 -25.28
N GLY A 2 26.07 -14.66 -25.05
CA GLY A 2 25.52 -14.58 -24.51
C GLY A 2 25.20 -14.07 -24.00
N GLY A 3 25.19 -14.04 -23.83
CA GLY A 3 24.79 -13.69 -23.29
C GLY A 3 24.36 -13.03 -22.93
N VAL A 4 24.22 -12.99 -22.82
CA VAL A 4 23.56 -12.31 -22.47
C VAL A 4 22.64 -12.07 -21.88
N SER A 5 22.36 -12.19 -21.30
CA SER A 5 21.36 -11.82 -20.72
C SER A 5 21.37 -10.69 -20.04
N PRO A 6 21.41 -9.79 -20.48
CA PRO A 6 21.40 -8.57 -19.82
C PRO A 6 20.16 -8.24 -19.13
N VAL A 7 19.07 -8.84 -19.51
CA VAL A 7 17.86 -8.56 -18.79
C VAL A 7 17.65 -9.64 -17.78
N SER A 8 18.02 -9.40 -16.55
CA SER A 8 17.69 -10.28 -15.48
C SER A 8 16.22 -10.16 -15.19
N GLU A 9 15.56 -11.23 -14.92
CA GLU A 9 14.21 -11.15 -14.42
C GLU A 9 14.22 -10.50 -13.04
N PRO A 10 13.20 -9.68 -12.72
CA PRO A 10 13.11 -9.10 -11.39
C PRO A 10 13.00 -10.17 -10.34
N ALA A 11 13.69 -9.98 -9.22
CA ALA A 11 13.67 -10.94 -8.13
C ALA A 11 12.30 -10.98 -7.44
N ASN A 12 11.53 -9.88 -7.54
CA ASN A 12 10.25 -9.77 -6.83
C ASN A 12 9.45 -8.59 -7.42
N LEU A 13 8.23 -8.43 -6.96
CA LEU A 13 7.38 -7.36 -7.45
C LEU A 13 7.97 -5.98 -7.14
N TYR A 14 8.61 -5.83 -5.98
CA TYR A 14 9.24 -4.57 -5.60
C TYR A 14 10.20 -4.08 -6.69
N GLU A 15 11.10 -4.95 -7.15
CA GLU A 15 12.02 -4.59 -8.23
C GLU A 15 11.29 -4.40 -9.56
N ALA A 16 10.32 -5.27 -9.84
CA ALA A 16 9.63 -5.27 -11.13
C ALA A 16 8.92 -3.95 -11.41
N VAL A 17 8.38 -3.30 -10.38
CA VAL A 17 7.62 -2.06 -10.58
C VAL A 17 8.46 -0.81 -10.41
N GLY A 18 9.76 -0.94 -10.10
CA GLY A 18 10.67 0.20 -10.02
C GLY A 18 11.17 0.56 -8.63
N GLY A 19 10.92 -0.26 -7.63
CA GLY A 19 11.49 -0.08 -6.30
C GLY A 19 10.92 1.10 -5.52
N GLU A 20 11.72 1.66 -4.64
CA GLU A 20 11.31 2.69 -3.70
C GLU A 20 10.62 3.90 -4.36
N PRO A 21 11.14 4.47 -5.46
CA PRO A 21 10.45 5.63 -6.04
C PRO A 21 9.01 5.36 -6.44
N THR A 22 8.72 4.16 -6.95
CA THR A 22 7.36 3.80 -7.34
C THR A 22 6.44 3.71 -6.12
N PHE A 23 6.89 3.04 -5.07
CA PHE A 23 6.09 2.92 -3.84
C PHE A 23 5.91 4.28 -3.18
N ARG A 24 6.92 5.14 -3.22
CA ARG A 24 6.81 6.50 -2.70
C ARG A 24 5.72 7.29 -3.43
N ARG A 25 5.67 7.18 -4.75
CA ARG A 25 4.64 7.87 -5.53
C ARG A 25 3.24 7.32 -5.25
N ILE A 26 3.12 6.00 -5.21
CA ILE A 26 1.81 5.36 -4.95
C ILE A 26 1.28 5.79 -3.58
N VAL A 27 2.09 5.65 -2.55
CA VAL A 27 1.66 5.94 -1.18
C VAL A 27 1.43 7.45 -0.99
N GLY A 28 2.31 8.27 -1.57
CA GLY A 28 2.12 9.72 -1.52
C GLY A 28 0.83 10.17 -2.18
N ARG A 29 0.54 9.64 -3.36
CA ARG A 29 -0.70 9.96 -4.07
C ARG A 29 -1.93 9.47 -3.31
N PHE A 30 -1.84 8.27 -2.72
CA PHE A 30 -2.91 7.75 -1.88
C PHE A 30 -3.25 8.71 -0.74
N TYR A 31 -2.24 9.20 -0.03
CA TYR A 31 -2.49 10.10 1.11
C TYR A 31 -2.95 11.49 0.69
N GLU A 32 -2.64 11.93 -0.54
CA GLU A 32 -3.26 13.15 -1.07
C GLU A 32 -4.78 12.97 -1.17
N GLU A 33 -5.23 11.79 -1.61
CA GLU A 33 -6.66 11.51 -1.68
C GLU A 33 -7.28 11.34 -0.28
N VAL A 34 -6.58 10.66 0.63
CA VAL A 34 -7.04 10.49 2.01
C VAL A 34 -7.28 11.85 2.67
N ALA A 35 -6.35 12.80 2.45
CA ALA A 35 -6.45 14.12 3.06
C ALA A 35 -7.73 14.86 2.66
N ARG A 36 -8.29 14.53 1.50
CA ARG A 36 -9.50 15.17 0.98
C ARG A 36 -10.75 14.30 1.11
N ASP A 37 -10.60 13.08 1.60
CA ASP A 37 -11.72 12.13 1.65
C ASP A 37 -12.47 12.29 2.97
N GLU A 38 -13.77 12.57 2.88
CA GLU A 38 -14.60 12.82 4.06
C GLU A 38 -14.76 11.58 4.93
N ILE A 39 -14.64 10.39 4.35
CA ILE A 39 -14.81 9.13 5.06
C ILE A 39 -13.51 8.73 5.73
N LEU A 40 -12.39 8.82 5.00
CA LEU A 40 -11.10 8.33 5.50
C LEU A 40 -10.35 9.30 6.39
N ARG A 41 -10.41 10.61 6.08
CA ARG A 41 -9.60 11.57 6.83
C ARG A 41 -9.83 11.49 8.33
N PRO A 42 -11.09 11.36 8.82
CA PRO A 42 -11.34 11.26 10.26
C PRO A 42 -10.76 10.02 10.93
N LEU A 43 -10.44 8.97 10.17
CA LEU A 43 -9.86 7.75 10.74
C LEU A 43 -8.39 7.92 11.10
N TYR A 44 -7.75 8.98 10.62
CA TYR A 44 -6.35 9.28 10.93
C TYR A 44 -6.33 10.41 11.95
N PRO A 45 -6.00 10.11 13.22
CA PRO A 45 -6.09 11.13 14.28
C PRO A 45 -5.04 12.22 14.18
N GLU A 46 -3.92 11.95 13.48
CA GLU A 46 -2.85 12.92 13.37
C GLU A 46 -3.20 14.03 12.38
N GLU A 47 -2.84 15.27 12.68
CA GLU A 47 -2.96 16.35 11.70
C GLU A 47 -2.00 16.14 10.54
N ASP A 48 -0.79 15.70 10.84
CA ASP A 48 0.25 15.47 9.85
C ASP A 48 0.21 13.98 9.43
N LEU A 49 -0.12 13.74 8.16
CA LEU A 49 -0.19 12.39 7.62
C LEU A 49 1.18 11.82 7.21
N GLY A 50 2.26 12.62 7.31
CA GLY A 50 3.60 12.18 6.95
C GLY A 50 4.04 10.89 7.62
N PRO A 51 3.92 10.78 8.96
CA PRO A 51 4.29 9.53 9.63
C PRO A 51 3.47 8.32 9.18
N ALA A 52 2.17 8.50 8.93
CA ALA A 52 1.32 7.42 8.42
C ALA A 52 1.75 7.00 7.02
N GLU A 53 2.06 7.97 6.16
CA GLU A 53 2.55 7.73 4.82
C GLU A 53 3.84 6.94 4.85
N GLU A 54 4.78 7.30 5.71
CA GLU A 54 6.04 6.59 5.82
C GLU A 54 5.83 5.15 6.28
N ARG A 55 4.98 4.93 7.31
CA ARG A 55 4.71 3.58 7.80
C ARG A 55 4.12 2.70 6.71
N PHE A 56 3.16 3.21 5.96
CA PHE A 56 2.51 2.44 4.90
C PHE A 56 3.49 2.14 3.78
N ARG A 57 4.29 3.11 3.38
CA ARG A 57 5.30 2.89 2.34
C ARG A 57 6.30 1.81 2.75
N LEU A 58 6.84 1.91 3.95
CA LEU A 58 7.82 0.94 4.43
C LEU A 58 7.21 -0.46 4.53
N PHE A 59 5.96 -0.55 4.96
CA PHE A 59 5.26 -1.83 5.03
C PHE A 59 5.09 -2.45 3.65
N LEU A 60 4.58 -1.68 2.69
CA LEU A 60 4.36 -2.21 1.34
C LEU A 60 5.65 -2.62 0.67
N MET A 61 6.71 -1.82 0.81
CA MET A 61 8.01 -2.14 0.24
C MET A 61 8.51 -3.49 0.78
N GLN A 62 8.45 -3.68 2.09
CA GLN A 62 8.88 -4.92 2.70
C GLN A 62 8.03 -6.11 2.27
N TYR A 63 6.72 -5.94 2.23
CA TYR A 63 5.80 -7.00 1.84
C TYR A 63 6.14 -7.53 0.45
N TRP A 64 6.51 -6.66 -0.48
CA TRP A 64 6.73 -7.03 -1.87
C TRP A 64 8.21 -7.31 -2.20
N GLY A 65 9.04 -7.46 -1.20
CA GLY A 65 10.42 -7.93 -1.37
C GLY A 65 11.50 -6.87 -1.24
N GLY A 66 11.14 -5.67 -0.82
CA GLY A 66 12.09 -4.60 -0.58
C GLY A 66 12.73 -4.69 0.81
N PRO A 67 13.33 -3.59 1.27
CA PRO A 67 14.04 -3.57 2.55
C PRO A 67 13.12 -3.91 3.73
N HIS A 68 13.71 -4.51 4.78
CA HIS A 68 13.00 -4.91 5.99
C HIS A 68 12.92 -3.80 7.03
N THR A 69 12.98 -2.56 6.58
CA THR A 69 12.99 -1.39 7.47
C THR A 69 11.78 -1.35 8.39
N TYR A 70 10.60 -1.71 7.85
CA TYR A 70 9.38 -1.71 8.67
C TYR A 70 9.52 -2.61 9.89
N SER A 71 9.91 -3.89 9.69
CA SER A 71 10.01 -4.82 10.81
C SER A 71 11.16 -4.49 11.74
N ASP A 72 12.24 -3.89 11.23
CA ASP A 72 13.35 -3.45 12.07
C ASP A 72 12.92 -2.35 13.03
N GLN A 73 12.02 -1.47 12.60
CA GLN A 73 11.54 -0.36 13.42
C GLN A 73 10.33 -0.72 14.27
N ARG A 74 9.43 -1.56 13.77
CA ARG A 74 8.12 -1.77 14.39
C ARG A 74 7.77 -3.21 14.70
N GLY A 75 8.61 -4.18 14.31
CA GLY A 75 8.34 -5.59 14.50
C GLY A 75 7.27 -6.12 13.54
N HIS A 76 6.54 -7.14 13.96
CA HIS A 76 5.50 -7.75 13.14
C HIS A 76 4.40 -6.72 12.84
N PRO A 77 3.88 -6.66 11.61
CA PRO A 77 2.86 -5.66 11.24
C PRO A 77 1.58 -5.71 12.06
N ARG A 78 1.05 -6.89 12.36
CA ARG A 78 -0.18 -7.07 13.16
C ARG A 78 -1.28 -6.13 12.71
N LEU A 79 -1.57 -6.13 11.41
CA LEU A 79 -2.45 -5.13 10.81
C LEU A 79 -3.85 -5.10 11.42
N ARG A 80 -4.46 -6.27 11.62
CA ARG A 80 -5.82 -6.31 12.18
C ARG A 80 -5.86 -5.76 13.59
N MET A 81 -4.87 -6.09 14.41
CA MET A 81 -4.79 -5.59 15.77
C MET A 81 -4.63 -4.07 15.80
N ARG A 82 -3.79 -3.53 14.92
CA ARG A 82 -3.55 -2.09 14.86
C ARG A 82 -4.76 -1.32 14.36
N HIS A 83 -5.64 -1.97 13.60
CA HIS A 83 -6.85 -1.34 13.07
C HIS A 83 -8.08 -1.57 13.95
N ALA A 84 -7.98 -2.43 14.94
CA ALA A 84 -9.11 -2.76 15.81
C ALA A 84 -9.76 -1.54 16.50
N PRO A 85 -9.00 -0.51 16.90
CA PRO A 85 -9.62 0.68 17.52
C PRO A 85 -10.52 1.49 16.59
N PHE A 86 -10.45 1.26 15.26
CA PHE A 86 -11.19 2.04 14.29
C PHE A 86 -12.35 1.22 13.74
N LYS A 87 -13.48 1.89 13.49
CA LYS A 87 -14.60 1.22 12.83
C LYS A 87 -14.32 1.16 11.33
N ILE A 88 -14.16 -0.05 10.80
CA ILE A 88 -13.92 -0.28 9.38
C ILE A 88 -15.02 -1.19 8.84
N GLY A 89 -16.02 -0.59 8.22
CA GLY A 89 -17.11 -1.28 7.56
C GLY A 89 -16.97 -1.17 6.04
N PRO A 90 -18.03 -1.56 5.31
CA PRO A 90 -17.99 -1.49 3.84
C PRO A 90 -17.74 -0.10 3.28
N ILE A 91 -18.26 0.94 3.92
CA ILE A 91 -18.09 2.31 3.44
C ILE A 91 -16.64 2.74 3.55
N GLU A 92 -16.00 2.46 4.68
CA GLU A 92 -14.59 2.79 4.89
C GLU A 92 -13.68 1.98 3.96
N ARG A 93 -13.98 0.69 3.82
CA ARG A 93 -13.23 -0.17 2.89
C ARG A 93 -13.32 0.37 1.46
N ASP A 94 -14.51 0.72 1.01
CA ASP A 94 -14.70 1.19 -0.37
C ASP A 94 -14.01 2.53 -0.61
N ALA A 95 -14.05 3.41 0.39
CA ALA A 95 -13.35 4.69 0.31
C ALA A 95 -11.83 4.48 0.20
N TRP A 96 -11.29 3.56 1.00
CA TRP A 96 -9.87 3.22 0.97
C TRP A 96 -9.47 2.67 -0.41
N LEU A 97 -10.27 1.74 -0.93
CA LEU A 97 -10.00 1.15 -2.25
C LEU A 97 -10.07 2.19 -3.35
N ARG A 98 -11.03 3.12 -3.28
CA ARG A 98 -11.13 4.19 -4.26
C ARG A 98 -9.86 5.05 -4.27
N CYS A 99 -9.38 5.44 -3.10
CA CYS A 99 -8.19 6.28 -2.99
C CYS A 99 -6.93 5.56 -3.48
N ILE A 100 -6.76 4.31 -3.09
CA ILE A 100 -5.55 3.58 -3.50
C ILE A 100 -5.59 3.21 -4.98
N ARG A 101 -6.79 3.01 -5.55
CA ARG A 101 -6.91 2.72 -6.96
C ARG A 101 -6.43 3.87 -7.83
N ILE A 102 -6.79 5.09 -7.46
CA ILE A 102 -6.31 6.28 -8.16
C ILE A 102 -4.79 6.28 -8.19
N ALA A 103 -4.17 6.02 -7.05
CA ALA A 103 -2.72 6.04 -6.92
C ALA A 103 -2.05 4.96 -7.77
N VAL A 104 -2.59 3.74 -7.74
CA VAL A 104 -2.03 2.62 -8.50
C VAL A 104 -2.21 2.84 -10.00
N ASP A 105 -3.38 3.31 -10.41
CA ASP A 105 -3.66 3.49 -11.84
C ASP A 105 -2.78 4.55 -12.47
N GLU A 106 -2.41 5.59 -11.71
CA GLU A 106 -1.55 6.66 -12.24
C GLU A 106 -0.13 6.16 -12.54
N GLU A 107 0.30 5.05 -11.95
CA GLU A 107 1.65 4.55 -12.18
C GLU A 107 1.78 3.73 -13.47
N ASN A 108 0.67 3.32 -14.07
CA ASN A 108 0.69 2.53 -15.31
C ASN A 108 1.61 1.32 -15.20
N LEU A 109 1.47 0.56 -14.14
CA LEU A 109 2.31 -0.61 -13.91
C LEU A 109 2.05 -1.70 -14.96
N ASP A 110 3.10 -2.43 -15.32
CA ASP A 110 2.99 -3.54 -16.26
C ASP A 110 2.27 -4.73 -15.64
N GLU A 111 1.57 -5.47 -16.48
CA GLU A 111 1.02 -6.75 -16.06
C GLU A 111 2.11 -7.81 -16.11
N PRO A 112 2.07 -8.83 -15.24
CA PRO A 112 0.98 -9.13 -14.29
C PRO A 112 1.11 -8.41 -12.94
N TYR A 113 2.09 -7.52 -12.80
CA TYR A 113 2.43 -6.91 -11.50
C TYR A 113 1.30 -6.01 -10.97
N ARG A 114 0.68 -5.25 -11.88
CA ARG A 114 -0.44 -4.39 -11.49
C ARG A 114 -1.56 -5.22 -10.88
N GLN A 115 -1.91 -6.32 -11.51
CA GLN A 115 -2.98 -7.17 -11.01
C GLN A 115 -2.62 -7.86 -9.71
N GLN A 116 -1.37 -8.28 -9.56
CA GLN A 116 -0.92 -8.90 -8.31
C GLN A 116 -1.00 -7.90 -7.16
N LEU A 117 -0.51 -6.69 -7.38
CA LEU A 117 -0.58 -5.65 -6.36
C LEU A 117 -2.02 -5.31 -6.01
N TRP A 118 -2.87 -5.13 -7.03
CA TRP A 118 -4.27 -4.79 -6.80
C TRP A 118 -5.02 -5.88 -6.04
N ALA A 119 -4.82 -7.13 -6.41
CA ALA A 119 -5.48 -8.25 -5.72
C ALA A 119 -5.09 -8.29 -4.24
N TYR A 120 -3.82 -8.03 -3.93
CA TYR A 120 -3.37 -7.95 -2.54
C TYR A 120 -4.07 -6.80 -1.80
N LEU A 121 -4.12 -5.62 -2.42
CA LEU A 121 -4.72 -4.45 -1.77
C LEU A 121 -6.21 -4.66 -1.50
N GLU A 122 -6.92 -5.29 -2.43
CA GLU A 122 -8.33 -5.63 -2.21
C GLU A 122 -8.51 -6.60 -1.05
N MET A 123 -7.70 -7.63 -1.02
CA MET A 123 -7.75 -8.63 0.04
C MET A 123 -7.42 -8.00 1.38
N ALA A 124 -6.38 -7.16 1.42
CA ALA A 124 -5.98 -6.50 2.65
C ALA A 124 -7.08 -5.57 3.18
N ALA A 125 -7.67 -4.78 2.30
CA ALA A 125 -8.77 -3.89 2.69
C ALA A 125 -9.95 -4.68 3.27
N HIS A 126 -10.30 -5.76 2.62
CA HIS A 126 -11.38 -6.61 3.10
C HIS A 126 -11.06 -7.23 4.45
N SER A 127 -9.82 -7.67 4.65
CA SER A 127 -9.41 -8.32 5.89
C SER A 127 -9.33 -7.37 7.08
N MET A 128 -9.22 -6.05 6.82
CA MET A 128 -9.21 -5.05 7.89
C MET A 128 -10.61 -4.71 8.39
N MET A 129 -11.67 -5.14 7.70
CA MET A 129 -13.03 -4.86 8.12
C MET A 129 -13.32 -5.48 9.49
N ASN A 130 -13.98 -4.71 10.34
CA ASN A 130 -14.36 -5.15 11.68
C ASN A 130 -15.79 -4.74 12.03
N SER A 131 -16.57 -4.31 11.04
CA SER A 131 -17.96 -3.89 11.20
C SER A 131 -18.73 -4.28 9.95
N PHE A 132 -20.02 -4.57 10.12
CA PHE A 132 -20.91 -4.88 8.99
C PHE A 132 -21.61 -3.62 8.45
N VAL A 133 -21.44 -2.50 9.12
CA VAL A 133 -22.13 -1.26 8.73
C VAL A 133 -21.17 -0.08 8.70
#